data_be4f7993e2b1c577f721760b6ab793c0
#
_entry.id   be4f7993e2b1c577f721760b6ab793c0
#
_cell.length_a   1.000
_cell.length_b   1.000
_cell.length_c   1.000
_cell.angle_alpha   90.00
_cell.angle_beta   90.00
_cell.angle_gamma   90.00
#
_symmetry.space_group_name_H-M   'P 1'
#
loop_
_entity.id
_entity.type
_entity.pdbx_description
1 polymer ?
#
loop_
_entity_poly.entity_id
_entity_poly.type
_entity_poly.pdbx_seq_one_letter_code
_entity_poly.pdbx_strand_id
1 'polypeptide(L)'
;VIVQVLATVVLLVWLYLLLARGGFWRVSAQLGQPPVDHDLARSIVAVIPARNEAGVVGDAVRSLLQQDFGGSMHVIVVDDGSADDTEGAAARAAAGMGAMAQLTVIRGAPLPAQWSGKVWAMSQGVAAAAPFAPDYLLFTDADIHHAPENVAALLTTAEAQDRDLVSFMVKLRQDTFAEKTLIPAFVFFFLMLYPPAWIARPDRRIAGAAGGCILIRPAALERMGGLAAIRAQIIDDCALARAVKDAGGSIWLGLTRSARSIRSYGSFSEIGRMIARTAFNQLRHSYVLLAATIAGLILTYLLPPLLLLSGRPVAIVCGATAWLLMSLTYAPLLRFYRRSPLCSACLPLVAMFYAGATIYSAVQYSLGRGGRWKGRIQDLNIRP
;
A
#
# COMPACT_ATOMS: atom_id res chain seq x y z
N VAL A 1 -36.63 -9.84 18.56
CA VAL A 1 -36.29 -8.40 18.43
C VAL A 1 -34.80 -8.24 18.15
N ILE A 2 -33.88 -8.67 19.03
CA ILE A 2 -32.42 -8.43 18.91
C ILE A 2 -31.86 -8.90 17.56
N VAL A 3 -32.20 -10.12 17.10
CA VAL A 3 -31.71 -10.65 15.80
C VAL A 3 -32.19 -9.81 14.62
N GLN A 4 -33.42 -9.28 14.67
CA GLN A 4 -33.93 -8.41 13.60
C GLN A 4 -33.21 -7.04 13.59
N VAL A 5 -32.96 -6.47 14.77
CA VAL A 5 -32.17 -5.23 14.89
C VAL A 5 -30.78 -5.42 14.32
N LEU A 6 -30.06 -6.48 14.71
CA LEU A 6 -28.74 -6.80 14.19
C LEU A 6 -28.77 -7.00 12.66
N ALA A 7 -29.75 -7.72 12.13
CA ALA A 7 -29.91 -7.92 10.70
C ALA A 7 -30.11 -6.61 9.93
N THR A 8 -30.92 -5.71 10.46
CA THR A 8 -31.13 -4.37 9.90
C THR A 8 -29.85 -3.55 9.93
N VAL A 9 -29.12 -3.55 11.05
CA VAL A 9 -27.84 -2.83 11.17
C VAL A 9 -26.85 -3.33 10.14
N VAL A 10 -26.69 -4.65 9.97
CA VAL A 10 -25.79 -5.26 8.98
C VAL A 10 -26.14 -4.82 7.56
N LEU A 11 -27.44 -4.81 7.22
CA LEU A 11 -27.90 -4.35 5.91
C LEU A 11 -27.57 -2.86 5.70
N LEU A 12 -27.85 -2.02 6.70
CA LEU A 12 -27.53 -0.57 6.64
C LEU A 12 -26.03 -0.31 6.50
N VAL A 13 -25.19 -1.09 7.17
CA VAL A 13 -23.71 -1.00 7.00
C VAL A 13 -23.33 -1.27 5.54
N TRP A 14 -23.87 -2.32 4.91
CA TRP A 14 -23.52 -2.63 3.53
C TRP A 14 -24.10 -1.62 2.53
N LEU A 15 -25.30 -1.10 2.77
CA LEU A 15 -25.85 0.01 1.99
C LEU A 15 -24.98 1.26 2.09
N TYR A 16 -24.50 1.61 3.30
CA TYR A 16 -23.54 2.71 3.48
C TYR A 16 -22.23 2.46 2.73
N LEU A 17 -21.64 1.27 2.85
CA LEU A 17 -20.40 0.91 2.17
C LEU A 17 -20.55 0.97 0.65
N LEU A 18 -21.66 0.52 0.11
CA LEU A 18 -21.95 0.55 -1.33
C LEU A 18 -22.15 1.98 -1.85
N LEU A 19 -22.99 2.78 -1.16
CA LEU A 19 -23.52 4.03 -1.69
C LEU A 19 -22.74 5.27 -1.23
N ALA A 20 -22.26 5.26 0.02
CA ALA A 20 -21.75 6.45 0.70
C ALA A 20 -20.27 6.40 1.11
N ARG A 21 -19.57 5.27 0.94
CA ARG A 21 -18.14 5.14 1.29
C ARG A 21 -17.20 5.50 0.14
N GLY A 22 -17.45 6.60 -0.57
CA GLY A 22 -16.54 7.13 -1.61
C GLY A 22 -16.36 6.23 -2.83
N GLY A 23 -17.27 5.28 -3.07
CA GLY A 23 -17.18 4.37 -4.23
C GLY A 23 -15.89 3.54 -4.27
N PHE A 24 -15.31 3.19 -3.12
CA PHE A 24 -14.02 2.48 -2.98
C PHE A 24 -13.94 1.18 -3.79
N TRP A 25 -15.07 0.57 -4.09
CA TRP A 25 -15.21 -0.67 -4.86
C TRP A 25 -15.20 -0.47 -6.39
N ARG A 26 -15.26 0.78 -6.87
CA ARG A 26 -15.32 1.12 -8.31
C ARG A 26 -13.92 1.10 -8.92
N VAL A 27 -13.42 -0.10 -9.20
CA VAL A 27 -12.07 -0.32 -9.75
C VAL A 27 -11.83 0.44 -11.06
N SER A 28 -12.82 0.52 -11.94
CA SER A 28 -12.72 1.27 -13.20
C SER A 28 -12.45 2.76 -13.00
N ALA A 29 -13.08 3.37 -11.99
CA ALA A 29 -12.83 4.78 -11.67
C ALA A 29 -11.43 5.01 -11.08
N GLN A 30 -10.87 3.99 -10.40
CA GLN A 30 -9.53 4.05 -9.82
C GLN A 30 -8.41 3.75 -10.84
N LEU A 31 -8.76 3.13 -11.97
CA LEU A 31 -7.89 2.96 -13.14
C LEU A 31 -8.02 4.11 -14.13
N GLY A 32 -8.92 5.07 -13.88
CA GLY A 32 -9.20 6.22 -14.73
C GLY A 32 -8.09 7.26 -14.69
N GLN A 33 -6.92 6.87 -15.20
CA GLN A 33 -5.81 7.77 -15.46
C GLN A 33 -6.07 8.54 -16.77
N PRO A 34 -5.57 9.78 -16.92
CA PRO A 34 -5.59 10.47 -18.21
C PRO A 34 -4.81 9.65 -19.26
N PRO A 35 -5.04 9.85 -20.55
CA PRO A 35 -4.20 9.27 -21.60
C PRO A 35 -2.73 9.57 -21.31
N VAL A 36 -1.87 8.55 -21.39
CA VAL A 36 -0.45 8.69 -21.05
C VAL A 36 0.23 9.62 -22.05
N ASP A 37 0.90 10.64 -21.52
CA ASP A 37 1.75 11.54 -22.30
C ASP A 37 3.21 11.13 -22.10
N HIS A 38 3.79 10.58 -23.16
CA HIS A 38 5.18 10.13 -23.16
C HIS A 38 6.19 11.26 -23.41
N ASP A 39 5.73 12.43 -23.89
CA ASP A 39 6.59 13.56 -24.22
C ASP A 39 6.87 14.50 -23.05
N LEU A 40 6.32 14.21 -21.85
CA LEU A 40 6.58 15.00 -20.66
C LEU A 40 8.06 14.94 -20.26
N ALA A 41 8.78 16.02 -20.54
CA ALA A 41 10.20 16.17 -20.25
C ALA A 41 10.41 16.64 -18.81
N ARG A 42 10.49 15.69 -17.88
CA ARG A 42 10.76 15.94 -16.45
C ARG A 42 11.96 15.14 -15.97
N SER A 43 12.72 15.70 -15.05
CA SER A 43 13.80 14.99 -14.36
C SER A 43 13.25 14.25 -13.14
N ILE A 44 13.54 12.96 -13.05
CA ILE A 44 13.06 12.12 -11.95
C ILE A 44 14.24 11.43 -11.29
N VAL A 45 14.29 11.46 -9.96
CA VAL A 45 15.16 10.58 -9.18
C VAL A 45 14.32 9.56 -8.45
N ALA A 46 14.54 8.28 -8.77
CA ALA A 46 13.94 7.16 -8.06
C ALA A 46 14.80 6.79 -6.85
N VAL A 47 14.18 6.67 -5.68
CA VAL A 47 14.83 6.28 -4.42
C VAL A 47 14.30 4.92 -3.99
N ILE A 48 15.19 3.94 -3.89
CA ILE A 48 14.91 2.56 -3.52
C ILE A 48 15.60 2.25 -2.17
N PRO A 49 14.88 2.24 -1.05
CA PRO A 49 15.42 1.70 0.19
C PRO A 49 15.51 0.18 0.10
N ALA A 50 16.71 -0.39 0.28
CA ALA A 50 16.94 -1.82 0.14
C ALA A 50 17.64 -2.39 1.38
N ARG A 51 17.20 -3.58 1.82
CA ARG A 51 17.88 -4.36 2.85
C ARG A 51 17.61 -5.85 2.62
N ASN A 52 18.67 -6.63 2.35
CA ASN A 52 18.57 -8.03 2.01
C ASN A 52 17.59 -8.28 0.86
N GLU A 53 17.86 -7.61 -0.27
CA GLU A 53 17.02 -7.63 -1.48
C GLU A 53 17.80 -8.06 -2.74
N ALA A 54 18.95 -8.74 -2.59
CA ALA A 54 19.79 -9.16 -3.71
C ALA A 54 19.03 -9.93 -4.80
N GLY A 55 18.00 -10.71 -4.42
CA GLY A 55 17.20 -11.50 -5.35
C GLY A 55 16.21 -10.71 -6.21
N VAL A 56 15.93 -9.43 -5.87
CA VAL A 56 14.84 -8.65 -6.52
C VAL A 56 15.27 -7.24 -6.95
N VAL A 57 16.21 -6.59 -6.25
CA VAL A 57 16.59 -5.20 -6.50
C VAL A 57 17.10 -4.97 -7.93
N GLY A 58 17.79 -5.95 -8.52
CA GLY A 58 18.26 -5.85 -9.89
C GLY A 58 17.15 -5.76 -10.93
N ASP A 59 16.00 -6.40 -10.69
CA ASP A 59 14.83 -6.29 -11.56
C ASP A 59 14.16 -4.91 -11.43
N ALA A 60 14.03 -4.40 -10.20
CA ALA A 60 13.52 -3.06 -9.95
C ALA A 60 14.38 -1.98 -10.64
N VAL A 61 15.71 -2.04 -10.49
CA VAL A 61 16.66 -1.13 -11.14
C VAL A 61 16.53 -1.18 -12.66
N ARG A 62 16.57 -2.39 -13.27
CA ARG A 62 16.38 -2.53 -14.71
C ARG A 62 15.08 -1.92 -15.20
N SER A 63 13.99 -2.21 -14.53
CA SER A 63 12.67 -1.73 -14.92
C SER A 63 12.53 -0.20 -14.86
N LEU A 64 13.22 0.45 -13.92
CA LEU A 64 13.26 1.91 -13.82
C LEU A 64 14.16 2.55 -14.89
N LEU A 65 15.30 1.92 -15.21
CA LEU A 65 16.20 2.41 -16.26
C LEU A 65 15.63 2.19 -17.69
N GLN A 66 14.54 1.43 -17.82
CA GLN A 66 13.84 1.14 -19.09
C GLN A 66 12.52 1.92 -19.21
N GLN A 67 12.31 2.97 -18.41
CA GLN A 67 11.07 3.76 -18.52
C GLN A 67 11.03 4.57 -19.80
N ASP A 68 9.85 4.58 -20.43
CA ASP A 68 9.56 5.29 -21.69
C ASP A 68 8.81 6.58 -21.39
N PHE A 69 9.56 7.70 -21.31
CA PHE A 69 9.04 9.06 -21.14
C PHE A 69 10.08 10.08 -21.62
N GLY A 70 9.64 11.30 -21.94
CA GLY A 70 10.48 12.34 -22.56
C GLY A 70 11.56 12.96 -21.68
N GLY A 71 11.65 12.55 -20.40
CA GLY A 71 12.56 13.14 -19.42
C GLY A 71 13.79 12.31 -19.10
N SER A 72 14.41 12.59 -17.97
CA SER A 72 15.58 11.86 -17.47
C SER A 72 15.26 11.08 -16.18
N MET A 73 15.84 9.89 -16.06
CA MET A 73 15.73 9.02 -14.88
C MET A 73 17.11 8.81 -14.26
N HIS A 74 17.23 9.05 -12.95
CA HIS A 74 18.37 8.59 -12.15
C HIS A 74 17.85 7.70 -11.02
N VAL A 75 18.50 6.57 -10.75
CA VAL A 75 18.12 5.64 -9.71
C VAL A 75 19.10 5.69 -8.56
N ILE A 76 18.62 5.87 -7.34
CA ILE A 76 19.42 5.82 -6.12
C ILE A 76 18.95 4.61 -5.30
N VAL A 77 19.82 3.63 -5.13
CA VAL A 77 19.61 2.51 -4.22
C VAL A 77 20.31 2.81 -2.90
N VAL A 78 19.57 2.77 -1.81
CA VAL A 78 20.13 2.94 -0.46
C VAL A 78 20.16 1.56 0.22
N ASP A 79 21.36 1.00 0.33
CA ASP A 79 21.58 -0.26 1.04
C ASP A 79 21.65 -0.03 2.55
N ASP A 80 20.59 -0.37 3.27
CA ASP A 80 20.48 -0.22 4.73
C ASP A 80 21.22 -1.37 5.48
N GLY A 81 22.48 -1.59 5.14
CA GLY A 81 23.36 -2.58 5.78
C GLY A 81 22.87 -4.02 5.53
N SER A 82 22.72 -4.39 4.27
CA SER A 82 22.40 -5.75 3.86
C SER A 82 23.51 -6.74 4.26
N ALA A 83 23.10 -7.96 4.55
CA ALA A 83 24.02 -9.09 4.77
C ALA A 83 24.23 -9.93 3.51
N ASP A 84 23.45 -9.68 2.46
CA ASP A 84 23.56 -10.29 1.15
C ASP A 84 24.19 -9.32 0.13
N ASP A 85 24.31 -9.73 -1.14
CA ASP A 85 24.91 -8.93 -2.20
C ASP A 85 23.88 -7.97 -2.88
N THR A 86 23.10 -7.24 -2.10
CA THR A 86 22.11 -6.27 -2.58
C THR A 86 22.76 -5.17 -3.43
N GLU A 87 23.88 -4.57 -2.95
CA GLU A 87 24.65 -3.53 -3.67
C GLU A 87 25.14 -4.04 -5.03
N GLY A 88 25.81 -5.22 -5.04
CA GLY A 88 26.33 -5.81 -6.25
C GLY A 88 25.23 -6.21 -7.25
N ALA A 89 24.08 -6.67 -6.77
CA ALA A 89 22.95 -7.01 -7.63
C ALA A 89 22.38 -5.78 -8.36
N ALA A 90 22.27 -4.64 -7.67
CA ALA A 90 21.85 -3.37 -8.27
C ALA A 90 22.87 -2.88 -9.33
N ALA A 91 24.16 -2.90 -8.99
CA ALA A 91 25.24 -2.48 -9.89
C ALA A 91 25.31 -3.37 -11.15
N ARG A 92 25.25 -4.69 -11.00
CA ARG A 92 25.24 -5.62 -12.17
C ARG A 92 24.03 -5.39 -13.07
N ALA A 93 22.88 -5.04 -12.52
CA ALA A 93 21.69 -4.75 -13.32
C ALA A 93 21.89 -3.54 -14.23
N ALA A 94 22.44 -2.44 -13.73
CA ALA A 94 22.74 -1.23 -14.51
C ALA A 94 23.90 -1.45 -15.49
N ALA A 95 24.98 -2.15 -15.07
CA ALA A 95 26.13 -2.48 -15.92
C ALA A 95 25.72 -3.31 -17.13
N GLY A 96 24.85 -4.31 -16.96
CA GLY A 96 24.32 -5.13 -18.04
C GLY A 96 23.49 -4.36 -19.09
N MET A 97 23.09 -3.12 -18.78
CA MET A 97 22.39 -2.21 -19.68
C MET A 97 23.26 -1.06 -20.22
N GLY A 98 24.53 -0.96 -19.78
CA GLY A 98 25.39 0.19 -20.08
C GLY A 98 24.93 1.49 -19.40
N ALA A 99 24.10 1.40 -18.37
CA ALA A 99 23.43 2.54 -17.72
C ALA A 99 24.01 2.87 -16.33
N MET A 100 25.27 2.55 -16.07
CA MET A 100 25.93 2.82 -14.78
C MET A 100 25.92 4.30 -14.39
N ALA A 101 25.98 5.21 -15.34
CA ALA A 101 25.91 6.65 -15.09
C ALA A 101 24.55 7.10 -14.54
N GLN A 102 23.51 6.29 -14.71
CA GLN A 102 22.15 6.57 -14.22
C GLN A 102 21.84 5.87 -12.88
N LEU A 103 22.81 5.18 -12.29
CA LEU A 103 22.68 4.51 -10.99
C LEU A 103 23.66 5.08 -9.98
N THR A 104 23.14 5.38 -8.79
CA THR A 104 23.96 5.62 -7.59
C THR A 104 23.58 4.58 -6.53
N VAL A 105 24.53 3.85 -6.01
CA VAL A 105 24.32 2.96 -4.86
C VAL A 105 25.03 3.57 -3.66
N ILE A 106 24.30 3.82 -2.57
CA ILE A 106 24.88 4.35 -1.34
C ILE A 106 24.70 3.35 -0.20
N ARG A 107 25.72 3.20 0.61
CA ARG A 107 25.65 2.47 1.86
C ARG A 107 25.00 3.34 2.92
N GLY A 108 23.90 2.87 3.50
CA GLY A 108 23.18 3.60 4.52
C GLY A 108 24.03 3.81 5.77
N ALA A 109 23.99 5.03 6.30
CA ALA A 109 24.58 5.34 7.60
C ALA A 109 23.84 4.59 8.73
N PRO A 110 24.47 4.43 9.90
CA PRO A 110 23.86 3.81 11.07
C PRO A 110 22.50 4.43 11.39
N LEU A 111 21.52 3.58 11.78
CA LEU A 111 20.16 4.02 12.08
C LEU A 111 20.15 4.88 13.35
N PRO A 112 19.75 6.17 13.26
CA PRO A 112 19.62 7.02 14.43
C PRO A 112 18.46 6.60 15.33
N ALA A 113 18.54 6.95 16.61
CA ALA A 113 17.42 6.76 17.52
C ALA A 113 16.15 7.45 17.00
N GLN A 114 15.00 6.82 17.24
CA GLN A 114 13.66 7.30 16.82
C GLN A 114 13.41 7.32 15.31
N TRP A 115 14.26 6.72 14.50
CA TRP A 115 13.98 6.53 13.07
C TRP A 115 13.57 5.07 12.76
N SER A 116 12.60 4.90 11.89
CA SER A 116 12.36 3.60 11.26
C SER A 116 13.40 3.38 10.15
N GLY A 117 13.87 2.15 9.98
CA GLY A 117 14.95 1.85 9.03
C GLY A 117 14.62 2.24 7.60
N LYS A 118 13.38 1.97 7.14
CA LYS A 118 12.95 2.32 5.78
C LYS A 118 12.94 3.84 5.57
N VAL A 119 12.36 4.60 6.50
CA VAL A 119 12.28 6.07 6.38
C VAL A 119 13.66 6.69 6.47
N TRP A 120 14.56 6.12 7.30
CA TRP A 120 15.96 6.57 7.36
C TRP A 120 16.69 6.33 6.03
N ALA A 121 16.55 5.16 5.43
CA ALA A 121 17.13 4.89 4.11
C ALA A 121 16.55 5.84 3.05
N MET A 122 15.23 6.05 3.03
CA MET A 122 14.59 7.02 2.12
C MET A 122 15.17 8.43 2.30
N SER A 123 15.39 8.89 3.55
CA SER A 123 15.89 10.24 3.81
C SER A 123 17.33 10.45 3.29
N GLN A 124 18.16 9.42 3.36
CA GLN A 124 19.50 9.44 2.78
C GLN A 124 19.46 9.47 1.26
N GLY A 125 18.52 8.70 0.65
CA GLY A 125 18.27 8.75 -0.79
C GLY A 125 17.81 10.13 -1.27
N VAL A 126 16.92 10.80 -0.52
CA VAL A 126 16.50 12.18 -0.81
C VAL A 126 17.68 13.16 -0.73
N ALA A 127 18.54 13.04 0.29
CA ALA A 127 19.74 13.87 0.39
C ALA A 127 20.70 13.64 -0.78
N ALA A 128 20.89 12.39 -1.20
CA ALA A 128 21.70 12.03 -2.37
C ALA A 128 21.08 12.48 -3.70
N ALA A 129 19.77 12.71 -3.76
CA ALA A 129 19.05 13.20 -4.94
C ALA A 129 19.24 14.72 -5.16
N ALA A 130 19.59 15.49 -4.12
CA ALA A 130 19.69 16.96 -4.19
C ALA A 130 20.60 17.49 -5.32
N PRO A 131 21.78 16.93 -5.61
CA PRO A 131 22.63 17.41 -6.69
C PRO A 131 22.02 17.30 -8.09
N PHE A 132 21.03 16.41 -8.27
CA PHE A 132 20.32 16.22 -9.55
C PHE A 132 19.20 17.23 -9.75
N ALA A 133 18.81 17.99 -8.72
CA ALA A 133 17.71 18.95 -8.73
C ALA A 133 16.45 18.42 -9.46
N PRO A 134 15.90 17.24 -9.07
CA PRO A 134 14.82 16.59 -9.81
C PRO A 134 13.51 17.38 -9.73
N ASP A 135 12.72 17.35 -10.81
CA ASP A 135 11.34 17.84 -10.80
C ASP A 135 10.45 16.99 -9.89
N TYR A 136 10.74 15.67 -9.84
CA TYR A 136 10.02 14.71 -9.02
C TYR A 136 10.95 13.68 -8.37
N LEU A 137 10.59 13.26 -7.17
CA LEU A 137 11.13 12.06 -6.52
C LEU A 137 10.13 10.90 -6.71
N LEU A 138 10.65 9.72 -7.04
CA LEU A 138 9.87 8.49 -7.10
C LEU A 138 10.32 7.56 -5.97
N PHE A 139 9.52 7.39 -4.93
CA PHE A 139 9.76 6.36 -3.92
C PHE A 139 9.18 5.04 -4.38
N THR A 140 9.97 3.98 -4.36
CA THR A 140 9.55 2.63 -4.73
C THR A 140 10.28 1.58 -3.91
N ASP A 141 9.62 0.45 -3.67
CA ASP A 141 10.24 -0.67 -2.96
C ASP A 141 11.16 -1.47 -3.90
N ALA A 142 12.16 -2.15 -3.34
CA ALA A 142 13.17 -2.90 -4.08
C ALA A 142 12.61 -4.13 -4.85
N ASP A 143 11.37 -4.52 -4.58
CA ASP A 143 10.69 -5.65 -5.21
C ASP A 143 9.59 -5.24 -6.19
N ILE A 144 9.61 -3.99 -6.65
CA ILE A 144 8.62 -3.49 -7.62
C ILE A 144 9.22 -3.46 -9.02
N HIS A 145 8.53 -4.13 -9.93
CA HIS A 145 8.79 -4.06 -11.36
C HIS A 145 7.85 -3.03 -11.99
N HIS A 146 8.41 -2.05 -12.69
CA HIS A 146 7.69 -1.01 -13.42
C HIS A 146 7.65 -1.33 -14.92
N ALA A 147 6.47 -1.40 -15.52
CA ALA A 147 6.36 -1.48 -16.97
C ALA A 147 6.86 -0.15 -17.61
N PRO A 148 7.29 -0.17 -18.87
CA PRO A 148 7.92 1.00 -19.51
C PRO A 148 7.10 2.29 -19.41
N GLU A 149 5.80 2.20 -19.49
CA GLU A 149 4.86 3.34 -19.43
C GLU A 149 4.52 3.83 -18.02
N ASN A 150 5.02 3.19 -16.95
CA ASN A 150 4.55 3.48 -15.60
C ASN A 150 4.89 4.89 -15.12
N VAL A 151 6.10 5.37 -15.41
CA VAL A 151 6.55 6.71 -15.01
C VAL A 151 5.82 7.79 -15.81
N ALA A 152 5.64 7.59 -17.12
CA ALA A 152 4.83 8.48 -17.93
C ALA A 152 3.38 8.60 -17.41
N ALA A 153 2.78 7.48 -16.99
CA ALA A 153 1.43 7.48 -16.40
C ALA A 153 1.36 8.23 -15.06
N LEU A 154 2.39 8.10 -14.21
CA LEU A 154 2.49 8.86 -12.94
C LEU A 154 2.61 10.36 -13.22
N LEU A 155 3.52 10.75 -14.13
CA LEU A 155 3.74 12.15 -14.52
C LEU A 155 2.49 12.76 -15.12
N THR A 156 1.87 12.07 -16.09
CA THR A 156 0.64 12.54 -16.72
C THR A 156 -0.45 12.77 -15.67
N THR A 157 -0.58 11.86 -14.69
CA THR A 157 -1.56 12.01 -13.62
C THR A 157 -1.24 13.21 -12.71
N ALA A 158 0.05 13.41 -12.39
CA ALA A 158 0.50 14.51 -11.54
C ALA A 158 0.28 15.87 -12.22
N GLU A 159 0.68 15.99 -13.49
CA GLU A 159 0.59 17.25 -14.23
C GLU A 159 -0.86 17.59 -14.62
N ALA A 160 -1.62 16.64 -15.18
CA ALA A 160 -2.99 16.86 -15.63
C ALA A 160 -3.95 17.22 -14.50
N GLN A 161 -3.67 16.79 -13.27
CA GLN A 161 -4.53 17.04 -12.11
C GLN A 161 -3.89 17.95 -11.06
N ASP A 162 -2.72 18.54 -11.37
CA ASP A 162 -1.90 19.36 -10.47
C ASP A 162 -1.75 18.73 -9.07
N ARG A 163 -1.14 17.54 -9.03
CA ARG A 163 -0.95 16.79 -7.80
C ARG A 163 0.47 16.92 -7.28
N ASP A 164 0.60 17.19 -5.99
CA ASP A 164 1.89 17.19 -5.30
C ASP A 164 2.39 15.77 -5.06
N LEU A 165 1.48 14.82 -4.82
CA LEU A 165 1.79 13.40 -4.61
C LEU A 165 0.81 12.53 -5.39
N VAL A 166 1.35 11.65 -6.24
CA VAL A 166 0.59 10.60 -6.95
C VAL A 166 1.11 9.25 -6.51
N SER A 167 0.21 8.38 -6.06
CA SER A 167 0.55 7.03 -5.69
C SER A 167 -0.25 6.01 -6.49
N PHE A 168 0.45 5.00 -7.01
CA PHE A 168 -0.17 3.84 -7.62
C PHE A 168 -0.11 2.63 -6.68
N MET A 169 -1.27 2.08 -6.34
CA MET A 169 -1.35 0.76 -5.71
C MET A 169 -0.85 -0.28 -6.71
N VAL A 170 0.36 -0.72 -6.52
CA VAL A 170 1.01 -1.73 -7.38
C VAL A 170 0.23 -3.05 -7.33
N LYS A 171 0.21 -3.75 -8.45
CA LYS A 171 -0.42 -5.06 -8.51
C LYS A 171 0.43 -6.08 -7.76
N LEU A 172 -0.03 -6.51 -6.60
CA LEU A 172 0.65 -7.54 -5.81
C LEU A 172 0.60 -8.90 -6.52
N ARG A 173 1.63 -9.71 -6.32
CA ARG A 173 1.78 -11.05 -6.92
C ARG A 173 0.66 -11.99 -6.49
N GLN A 174 0.29 -12.93 -7.39
CA GLN A 174 -0.81 -13.87 -7.19
C GLN A 174 -0.57 -15.22 -7.87
N ASP A 175 0.51 -15.88 -7.53
CA ASP A 175 0.85 -17.18 -8.13
C ASP A 175 0.40 -18.34 -7.22
N THR A 176 0.56 -18.21 -5.90
CA THR A 176 0.18 -19.24 -4.94
C THR A 176 -1.32 -19.20 -4.62
N PHE A 177 -1.85 -20.29 -4.07
CA PHE A 177 -3.25 -20.34 -3.63
C PHE A 177 -3.52 -19.34 -2.48
N ALA A 178 -2.56 -19.18 -1.56
CA ALA A 178 -2.66 -18.21 -0.47
C ALA A 178 -2.74 -16.76 -1.00
N GLU A 179 -1.85 -16.41 -1.95
CA GLU A 179 -1.88 -15.09 -2.59
C GLU A 179 -3.20 -14.84 -3.32
N LYS A 180 -3.64 -15.82 -4.13
CA LYS A 180 -4.91 -15.74 -4.87
C LYS A 180 -6.13 -15.52 -3.98
N THR A 181 -6.08 -16.02 -2.75
CA THR A 181 -7.19 -15.94 -1.78
C THR A 181 -7.13 -14.64 -0.98
N LEU A 182 -5.95 -14.25 -0.49
CA LEU A 182 -5.82 -13.18 0.50
C LEU A 182 -5.45 -11.82 -0.11
N ILE A 183 -4.62 -11.78 -1.16
CA ILE A 183 -4.11 -10.50 -1.70
C ILE A 183 -5.20 -9.58 -2.25
N PRO A 184 -6.22 -10.06 -3.02
CA PRO A 184 -7.29 -9.19 -3.46
C PRO A 184 -8.06 -8.55 -2.29
N ALA A 185 -8.24 -9.31 -1.20
CA ALA A 185 -8.91 -8.79 -0.02
C ALA A 185 -8.04 -7.76 0.73
N PHE A 186 -6.72 -7.91 0.74
CA PHE A 186 -5.81 -6.88 1.26
C PHE A 186 -6.06 -5.53 0.58
N VAL A 187 -6.06 -5.52 -0.74
CA VAL A 187 -6.31 -4.30 -1.51
C VAL A 187 -7.75 -3.79 -1.31
N PHE A 188 -8.74 -4.69 -1.24
CA PHE A 188 -10.14 -4.32 -0.96
C PHE A 188 -10.29 -3.61 0.38
N PHE A 189 -9.70 -4.15 1.45
CA PHE A 189 -9.73 -3.54 2.79
C PHE A 189 -8.96 -2.21 2.81
N PHE A 190 -7.83 -2.14 2.11
CA PHE A 190 -7.07 -0.90 1.98
C PHE A 190 -7.91 0.21 1.31
N LEU A 191 -8.53 -0.07 0.17
CA LEU A 191 -9.38 0.89 -0.54
C LEU A 191 -10.63 1.28 0.25
N MET A 192 -11.18 0.37 1.06
CA MET A 192 -12.29 0.66 1.97
C MET A 192 -11.88 1.60 3.11
N LEU A 193 -10.67 1.41 3.65
CA LEU A 193 -10.11 2.29 4.69
C LEU A 193 -9.72 3.65 4.10
N TYR A 194 -9.14 3.66 2.92
CA TYR A 194 -8.59 4.81 2.20
C TYR A 194 -9.26 4.98 0.83
N PRO A 195 -10.54 5.39 0.76
CA PRO A 195 -11.24 5.55 -0.52
C PRO A 195 -10.55 6.58 -1.41
N PRO A 196 -10.07 6.21 -2.62
CA PRO A 196 -9.32 7.10 -3.49
C PRO A 196 -10.06 8.40 -3.82
N ALA A 197 -11.38 8.34 -4.05
CA ALA A 197 -12.19 9.52 -4.30
C ALA A 197 -12.22 10.51 -3.10
N TRP A 198 -12.03 10.03 -1.87
CA TRP A 198 -11.93 10.90 -0.70
C TRP A 198 -10.50 11.39 -0.47
N ILE A 199 -9.50 10.58 -0.82
CA ILE A 199 -8.09 10.97 -0.77
C ILE A 199 -7.85 12.21 -1.64
N ALA A 200 -8.36 12.19 -2.88
CA ALA A 200 -8.17 13.27 -3.85
C ALA A 200 -8.88 14.59 -3.48
N ARG A 201 -9.77 14.58 -2.51
CA ARG A 201 -10.55 15.76 -2.09
C ARG A 201 -9.85 16.54 -0.98
N PRO A 202 -9.67 17.87 -1.11
CA PRO A 202 -9.02 18.69 -0.09
C PRO A 202 -9.87 18.84 1.19
N ASP A 203 -11.21 18.81 1.07
CA ASP A 203 -12.15 18.93 2.20
C ASP A 203 -12.24 17.67 3.07
N ARG A 204 -11.63 16.55 2.64
CA ARG A 204 -11.62 15.30 3.41
C ARG A 204 -10.28 15.09 4.11
N ARG A 205 -10.33 14.74 5.41
CA ARG A 205 -9.13 14.47 6.20
C ARG A 205 -8.45 13.13 5.88
N ILE A 206 -9.10 12.25 5.10
CA ILE A 206 -8.53 10.94 4.72
C ILE A 206 -7.34 11.16 3.79
N ALA A 207 -6.22 10.53 4.12
CA ALA A 207 -5.02 10.49 3.31
C ALA A 207 -4.44 9.07 3.34
N GLY A 208 -3.90 8.63 2.22
CA GLY A 208 -3.24 7.33 2.08
C GLY A 208 -2.49 7.25 0.76
N ALA A 209 -1.45 6.47 0.75
CA ALA A 209 -0.66 6.12 -0.42
C ALA A 209 -0.24 4.65 -0.33
N ALA A 210 0.26 4.07 -1.39
CA ALA A 210 0.80 2.72 -1.46
C ALA A 210 2.30 2.78 -1.68
N GLY A 211 3.09 2.30 -0.74
CA GLY A 211 4.54 2.48 -0.65
C GLY A 211 5.35 1.94 -1.82
N GLY A 212 4.78 1.02 -2.60
CA GLY A 212 5.45 0.45 -3.77
C GLY A 212 5.64 1.43 -4.94
N CYS A 213 4.90 2.55 -5.00
CA CYS A 213 5.01 3.49 -6.12
C CYS A 213 4.41 4.85 -5.75
N ILE A 214 5.27 5.82 -5.39
CA ILE A 214 4.88 7.17 -4.96
C ILE A 214 5.73 8.20 -5.69
N LEU A 215 5.12 8.99 -6.58
CA LEU A 215 5.73 10.15 -7.20
C LEU A 215 5.38 11.39 -6.37
N ILE A 216 6.36 12.22 -6.02
CA ILE A 216 6.17 13.42 -5.20
C ILE A 216 7.01 14.59 -5.69
N ARG A 217 6.46 15.79 -5.67
CA ARG A 217 7.21 17.03 -5.92
C ARG A 217 8.15 17.32 -4.74
N PRO A 218 9.45 17.61 -4.95
CA PRO A 218 10.38 17.96 -3.85
C PRO A 218 9.85 19.08 -2.96
N ALA A 219 9.26 20.12 -3.55
CA ALA A 219 8.66 21.23 -2.80
C ALA A 219 7.55 20.80 -1.83
N ALA A 220 6.77 19.77 -2.17
CA ALA A 220 5.75 19.23 -1.26
C ALA A 220 6.38 18.45 -0.09
N LEU A 221 7.47 17.73 -0.37
CA LEU A 221 8.25 17.05 0.66
C LEU A 221 8.88 18.05 1.63
N GLU A 222 9.43 19.15 1.13
CA GLU A 222 9.99 20.24 1.94
C GLU A 222 8.93 20.92 2.80
N ARG A 223 7.76 21.28 2.21
CA ARG A 223 6.65 21.92 2.93
C ARG A 223 6.15 21.11 4.12
N MET A 224 6.18 19.78 4.05
CA MET A 224 5.77 18.93 5.18
C MET A 224 6.88 18.74 6.24
N GLY A 225 8.06 19.33 6.08
CA GLY A 225 9.20 19.17 6.98
C GLY A 225 10.11 17.99 6.67
N GLY A 226 10.10 17.50 5.42
CA GLY A 226 10.91 16.39 4.95
C GLY A 226 10.50 15.05 5.59
N LEU A 227 11.27 14.00 5.32
CA LEU A 227 11.03 12.68 5.89
C LEU A 227 11.24 12.62 7.42
N ALA A 228 11.90 13.64 8.01
CA ALA A 228 12.03 13.75 9.46
C ALA A 228 10.66 13.89 10.18
N ALA A 229 9.68 14.49 9.53
CA ALA A 229 8.31 14.61 10.07
C ALA A 229 7.63 13.26 10.31
N ILE A 230 8.04 12.22 9.56
CA ILE A 230 7.47 10.87 9.64
C ILE A 230 8.50 9.83 10.13
N ARG A 231 9.62 10.26 10.70
CA ARG A 231 10.79 9.41 10.99
C ARG A 231 10.49 8.12 11.75
N ALA A 232 9.53 8.16 12.68
CA ALA A 232 9.17 7.03 13.54
C ALA A 232 8.04 6.15 12.97
N GLN A 233 7.53 6.47 11.78
CA GLN A 233 6.35 5.79 11.26
C GLN A 233 6.72 4.44 10.62
N ILE A 234 5.96 3.39 10.99
CA ILE A 234 6.09 2.05 10.41
C ILE A 234 5.29 1.93 9.11
N ILE A 235 4.15 2.63 9.05
CA ILE A 235 3.29 2.76 7.86
C ILE A 235 3.68 4.09 7.20
N ASP A 236 4.84 4.07 6.56
CA ASP A 236 5.52 5.25 6.02
C ASP A 236 4.73 5.93 4.89
N ASP A 237 4.11 5.15 4.02
CA ASP A 237 3.35 5.62 2.86
C ASP A 237 2.10 6.41 3.23
N CYS A 238 1.27 5.87 4.12
CA CYS A 238 0.08 6.59 4.60
C CYS A 238 0.46 7.79 5.48
N ALA A 239 1.57 7.71 6.23
CA ALA A 239 2.07 8.82 7.01
C ALA A 239 2.61 9.94 6.11
N LEU A 240 3.34 9.61 5.04
CA LEU A 240 3.80 10.55 4.02
C LEU A 240 2.61 11.28 3.38
N ALA A 241 1.63 10.53 2.87
CA ALA A 241 0.44 11.11 2.26
C ALA A 241 -0.33 12.02 3.24
N ARG A 242 -0.41 11.62 4.52
CA ARG A 242 -1.02 12.44 5.57
C ARG A 242 -0.25 13.74 5.78
N ALA A 243 1.06 13.67 5.94
CA ALA A 243 1.89 14.84 6.20
C ALA A 243 1.85 15.84 5.03
N VAL A 244 1.89 15.34 3.78
CA VAL A 244 1.73 16.18 2.57
C VAL A 244 0.38 16.89 2.59
N LYS A 245 -0.71 16.16 2.87
CA LYS A 245 -2.06 16.72 2.89
C LYS A 245 -2.26 17.73 4.02
N ASP A 246 -1.76 17.44 5.21
CA ASP A 246 -1.85 18.32 6.37
C ASP A 246 -1.02 19.61 6.17
N ALA A 247 0.03 19.57 5.32
CA ALA A 247 0.79 20.74 4.85
C ALA A 247 0.12 21.47 3.64
N GLY A 248 -1.13 21.17 3.34
CA GLY A 248 -1.90 21.80 2.27
C GLY A 248 -1.62 21.24 0.86
N GLY A 249 -0.87 20.14 0.74
CA GLY A 249 -0.58 19.51 -0.54
C GLY A 249 -1.74 18.68 -1.08
N SER A 250 -1.76 18.56 -2.41
CA SER A 250 -2.75 17.76 -3.16
C SER A 250 -2.24 16.34 -3.40
N ILE A 251 -3.06 15.33 -3.06
CA ILE A 251 -2.67 13.92 -3.20
C ILE A 251 -3.66 13.14 -4.06
N TRP A 252 -3.16 12.11 -4.73
CA TRP A 252 -3.98 11.19 -5.52
C TRP A 252 -3.52 9.76 -5.32
N LEU A 253 -4.47 8.82 -5.28
CA LEU A 253 -4.24 7.39 -5.20
C LEU A 253 -5.12 6.67 -6.22
N GLY A 254 -4.54 5.72 -6.94
CA GLY A 254 -5.28 4.83 -7.83
C GLY A 254 -4.66 3.45 -7.95
N LEU A 255 -5.37 2.56 -8.64
CA LEU A 255 -4.85 1.24 -9.01
C LEU A 255 -4.04 1.34 -10.30
N THR A 256 -3.06 0.46 -10.47
CA THR A 256 -2.31 0.34 -11.74
C THR A 256 -2.11 -1.11 -12.14
N ARG A 257 -1.86 -1.31 -13.44
CA ARG A 257 -1.36 -2.57 -14.02
C ARG A 257 0.07 -2.43 -14.52
N SER A 258 0.59 -1.20 -14.59
CA SER A 258 1.93 -0.88 -15.09
C SER A 258 3.03 -1.02 -14.02
N ALA A 259 2.67 -1.25 -12.76
CA ALA A 259 3.62 -1.61 -11.71
C ALA A 259 3.14 -2.85 -10.94
N ARG A 260 4.07 -3.76 -10.62
CA ARG A 260 3.76 -5.01 -9.92
C ARG A 260 4.85 -5.38 -8.92
N SER A 261 4.46 -5.93 -7.78
CA SER A 261 5.41 -6.57 -6.86
C SER A 261 5.80 -7.96 -7.41
N ILE A 262 7.08 -8.24 -7.40
CA ILE A 262 7.63 -9.56 -7.77
C ILE A 262 7.87 -10.44 -6.52
N ARG A 263 7.65 -9.91 -5.32
CA ARG A 263 7.75 -10.66 -4.06
C ARG A 263 6.70 -11.75 -4.00
N SER A 264 7.15 -12.97 -3.76
CA SER A 264 6.28 -14.13 -3.55
C SER A 264 5.98 -14.33 -2.07
N TYR A 265 4.74 -14.73 -1.79
CA TYR A 265 4.32 -15.23 -0.48
C TYR A 265 3.90 -16.69 -0.64
N GLY A 266 4.75 -17.61 -0.17
CA GLY A 266 4.57 -19.05 -0.39
C GLY A 266 3.40 -19.66 0.40
N SER A 267 2.94 -19.01 1.49
CA SER A 267 1.97 -19.59 2.42
C SER A 267 1.03 -18.56 3.05
N PHE A 268 -0.09 -19.06 3.59
CA PHE A 268 -1.00 -18.27 4.41
C PHE A 268 -0.29 -17.62 5.62
N SER A 269 0.64 -18.32 6.24
CA SER A 269 1.39 -17.79 7.39
C SER A 269 2.28 -16.61 7.03
N GLU A 270 2.86 -16.58 5.83
CA GLU A 270 3.67 -15.45 5.36
C GLU A 270 2.81 -14.21 5.11
N ILE A 271 1.65 -14.38 4.47
CA ILE A 271 0.70 -13.29 4.29
C ILE A 271 0.16 -12.83 5.64
N GLY A 272 -0.15 -13.76 6.54
CA GLY A 272 -0.56 -13.44 7.91
C GLY A 272 0.49 -12.60 8.66
N ARG A 273 1.78 -12.92 8.52
CA ARG A 273 2.88 -12.11 9.09
C ARG A 273 3.01 -10.75 8.41
N MET A 274 2.80 -10.67 7.09
CA MET A 274 2.77 -9.40 6.37
C MET A 274 1.68 -8.47 6.91
N ILE A 275 0.46 -8.98 7.09
CA ILE A 275 -0.66 -8.23 7.68
C ILE A 275 -0.36 -7.85 9.13
N ALA A 276 0.09 -8.80 9.94
CA ALA A 276 0.36 -8.61 11.37
C ALA A 276 1.47 -7.59 11.64
N ARG A 277 2.39 -7.35 10.69
CA ARG A 277 3.46 -6.36 10.84
C ARG A 277 2.94 -4.96 11.13
N THR A 278 1.79 -4.57 10.56
CA THR A 278 1.24 -3.22 10.64
C THR A 278 -0.15 -3.13 11.25
N ALA A 279 -0.86 -4.25 11.41
CA ALA A 279 -2.28 -4.24 11.80
C ALA A 279 -2.53 -3.58 13.15
N PHE A 280 -1.74 -3.89 14.18
CA PHE A 280 -1.93 -3.29 15.52
C PHE A 280 -1.36 -1.86 15.60
N ASN A 281 -0.33 -1.54 14.80
CA ASN A 281 0.14 -0.17 14.63
C ASN A 281 -0.93 0.72 13.99
N GLN A 282 -1.66 0.23 12.99
CA GLN A 282 -2.83 0.93 12.40
C GLN A 282 -3.90 1.26 13.46
N LEU A 283 -4.01 0.44 14.49
CA LEU A 283 -4.92 0.65 15.63
C LEU A 283 -4.27 1.46 16.78
N ARG A 284 -3.13 2.13 16.51
CA ARG A 284 -2.39 2.93 17.50
C ARG A 284 -2.09 2.15 18.79
N HIS A 285 -1.86 0.86 18.67
CA HIS A 285 -1.62 -0.07 19.79
C HIS A 285 -2.73 -0.07 20.86
N SER A 286 -3.96 0.29 20.48
CA SER A 286 -5.12 0.35 21.37
C SER A 286 -5.90 -0.97 21.36
N TYR A 287 -5.99 -1.65 22.50
CA TYR A 287 -6.82 -2.84 22.66
C TYR A 287 -8.31 -2.56 22.55
N VAL A 288 -8.76 -1.33 22.88
CA VAL A 288 -10.15 -0.92 22.68
C VAL A 288 -10.46 -0.83 21.18
N LEU A 289 -9.56 -0.22 20.40
CA LEU A 289 -9.72 -0.19 18.94
C LEU A 289 -9.60 -1.60 18.33
N LEU A 290 -8.76 -2.47 18.89
CA LEU A 290 -8.71 -3.86 18.49
C LEU A 290 -10.05 -4.56 18.69
N ALA A 291 -10.61 -4.49 19.89
CA ALA A 291 -11.91 -5.10 20.20
C ALA A 291 -13.03 -4.53 19.30
N ALA A 292 -13.07 -3.22 19.09
CA ALA A 292 -14.02 -2.57 18.18
C ALA A 292 -13.82 -3.02 16.72
N THR A 293 -12.57 -3.19 16.27
CA THR A 293 -12.28 -3.68 14.92
C THR A 293 -12.72 -5.12 14.74
N ILE A 294 -12.44 -6.00 15.70
CA ILE A 294 -12.89 -7.41 15.64
C ILE A 294 -14.42 -7.49 15.66
N ALA A 295 -15.09 -6.75 16.55
CA ALA A 295 -16.55 -6.67 16.58
C ALA A 295 -17.11 -6.14 15.24
N GLY A 296 -16.48 -5.11 14.68
CA GLY A 296 -16.83 -4.57 13.36
C GLY A 296 -16.66 -5.59 12.23
N LEU A 297 -15.57 -6.35 12.22
CA LEU A 297 -15.34 -7.43 11.22
C LEU A 297 -16.38 -8.53 11.35
N ILE A 298 -16.71 -8.96 12.57
CA ILE A 298 -17.77 -9.95 12.82
C ILE A 298 -19.11 -9.43 12.31
N LEU A 299 -19.49 -8.22 12.71
CA LEU A 299 -20.76 -7.60 12.32
C LEU A 299 -20.86 -7.45 10.80
N THR A 300 -19.80 -6.96 10.16
CA THR A 300 -19.84 -6.59 8.75
C THR A 300 -19.71 -7.80 7.82
N TYR A 301 -18.84 -8.77 8.15
CA TYR A 301 -18.50 -9.86 7.24
C TYR A 301 -19.02 -11.21 7.65
N LEU A 302 -19.03 -11.56 8.94
CA LEU A 302 -19.43 -12.89 9.40
C LEU A 302 -20.92 -13.00 9.67
N LEU A 303 -21.52 -11.97 10.22
CA LEU A 303 -22.94 -11.99 10.58
C LEU A 303 -23.87 -12.12 9.35
N PRO A 304 -23.63 -11.50 8.18
CA PRO A 304 -24.49 -11.67 7.01
C PRO A 304 -24.80 -13.13 6.65
N PRO A 305 -23.83 -14.02 6.40
CA PRO A 305 -24.14 -15.43 6.11
C PRO A 305 -24.73 -16.18 7.32
N LEU A 306 -24.33 -15.84 8.55
CA LEU A 306 -24.87 -16.50 9.75
C LEU A 306 -26.36 -16.20 9.97
N LEU A 307 -26.85 -15.04 9.56
CA LEU A 307 -28.26 -14.67 9.65
C LEU A 307 -29.18 -15.57 8.81
N LEU A 308 -28.65 -16.23 7.76
CA LEU A 308 -29.40 -17.20 6.97
C LEU A 308 -29.86 -18.43 7.80
N LEU A 309 -29.12 -18.72 8.87
CA LEU A 309 -29.39 -19.83 9.78
C LEU A 309 -30.36 -19.46 10.94
N SER A 310 -30.82 -18.20 10.98
CA SER A 310 -31.60 -17.66 12.11
C SER A 310 -33.03 -18.21 12.23
N GLY A 311 -33.55 -18.84 11.18
CA GLY A 311 -34.95 -19.28 11.10
C GLY A 311 -35.97 -18.12 11.04
N ARG A 312 -35.54 -16.85 10.95
CA ARG A 312 -36.41 -15.66 10.96
C ARG A 312 -36.43 -15.02 9.56
N PRO A 313 -37.57 -14.94 8.87
CA PRO A 313 -37.64 -14.48 7.47
C PRO A 313 -36.96 -13.12 7.25
N VAL A 314 -37.23 -12.12 8.10
CA VAL A 314 -36.66 -10.79 8.00
C VAL A 314 -35.11 -10.84 8.13
N ALA A 315 -34.59 -11.60 9.09
CA ALA A 315 -33.15 -11.72 9.29
C ALA A 315 -32.47 -12.45 8.12
N ILE A 316 -33.11 -13.47 7.57
CA ILE A 316 -32.65 -14.21 6.38
C ILE A 316 -32.56 -13.24 5.19
N VAL A 317 -33.62 -12.47 4.91
CA VAL A 317 -33.64 -11.51 3.80
C VAL A 317 -32.57 -10.44 3.97
N CYS A 318 -32.46 -9.81 5.15
CA CYS A 318 -31.44 -8.80 5.42
C CYS A 318 -30.02 -9.38 5.30
N GLY A 319 -29.77 -10.57 5.85
CA GLY A 319 -28.48 -11.25 5.79
C GLY A 319 -28.08 -11.62 4.36
N ALA A 320 -29.00 -12.21 3.60
CA ALA A 320 -28.78 -12.56 2.18
C ALA A 320 -28.49 -11.33 1.34
N THR A 321 -29.27 -10.24 1.51
CA THR A 321 -29.06 -8.98 0.80
C THR A 321 -27.71 -8.37 1.16
N ALA A 322 -27.35 -8.30 2.43
CA ALA A 322 -26.06 -7.78 2.88
C ALA A 322 -24.89 -8.61 2.30
N TRP A 323 -25.00 -9.94 2.29
CA TRP A 323 -23.99 -10.82 1.71
C TRP A 323 -23.90 -10.66 0.19
N LEU A 324 -25.01 -10.46 -0.49
CA LEU A 324 -25.02 -10.13 -1.92
C LEU A 324 -24.30 -8.77 -2.18
N LEU A 325 -24.63 -7.72 -1.43
CA LEU A 325 -24.00 -6.41 -1.56
C LEU A 325 -22.49 -6.48 -1.31
N MET A 326 -22.07 -7.22 -0.29
CA MET A 326 -20.66 -7.53 -0.01
C MET A 326 -20.00 -8.19 -1.23
N SER A 327 -20.61 -9.20 -1.79
CA SER A 327 -20.09 -9.93 -2.95
C SER A 327 -20.00 -9.04 -4.18
N LEU A 328 -21.02 -8.22 -4.44
CA LEU A 328 -21.04 -7.27 -5.56
C LEU A 328 -19.96 -6.19 -5.45
N THR A 329 -19.68 -5.70 -4.25
CA THR A 329 -18.62 -4.68 -4.06
C THR A 329 -17.21 -5.28 -4.19
N TYR A 330 -16.99 -6.55 -3.87
CA TYR A 330 -15.70 -7.20 -3.97
C TYR A 330 -15.41 -7.76 -5.38
N ALA A 331 -16.44 -8.14 -6.13
CA ALA A 331 -16.33 -8.74 -7.45
C ALA A 331 -15.50 -7.91 -8.48
N PRO A 332 -15.60 -6.56 -8.55
CA PRO A 332 -14.79 -5.76 -9.48
C PRO A 332 -13.28 -5.92 -9.24
N LEU A 333 -12.86 -5.98 -7.98
CA LEU A 333 -11.45 -6.15 -7.64
C LEU A 333 -10.95 -7.57 -7.96
N LEU A 334 -11.77 -8.60 -7.75
CA LEU A 334 -11.44 -9.96 -8.21
C LEU A 334 -11.23 -10.01 -9.73
N ARG A 335 -12.09 -9.33 -10.51
CA ARG A 335 -11.90 -9.21 -11.97
C ARG A 335 -10.60 -8.48 -12.34
N PHE A 336 -10.25 -7.42 -11.61
CA PHE A 336 -8.96 -6.72 -11.79
C PHE A 336 -7.79 -7.69 -11.63
N TYR A 337 -7.87 -8.59 -10.66
CA TYR A 337 -6.90 -9.65 -10.41
C TYR A 337 -7.10 -10.90 -11.28
N ARG A 338 -7.98 -10.86 -12.30
CA ARG A 338 -8.31 -11.98 -13.18
C ARG A 338 -8.79 -13.22 -12.42
N ARG A 339 -9.57 -13.01 -11.34
CA ARG A 339 -10.17 -14.06 -10.53
C ARG A 339 -11.66 -14.15 -10.80
N SER A 340 -12.23 -15.35 -10.59
CA SER A 340 -13.68 -15.55 -10.71
C SER A 340 -14.44 -14.64 -9.73
N PRO A 341 -15.42 -13.84 -10.19
CA PRO A 341 -16.26 -13.05 -9.30
C PRO A 341 -17.04 -13.88 -8.29
N LEU A 342 -17.29 -15.17 -8.56
CA LEU A 342 -17.97 -16.07 -7.65
C LEU A 342 -17.20 -16.25 -6.33
N CYS A 343 -15.87 -16.13 -6.37
CA CYS A 343 -15.05 -16.17 -5.15
C CYS A 343 -15.36 -15.02 -4.19
N SER A 344 -16.10 -13.98 -4.62
CA SER A 344 -16.50 -12.87 -3.73
C SER A 344 -17.40 -13.33 -2.58
N ALA A 345 -18.16 -14.38 -2.77
CA ALA A 345 -18.98 -14.98 -1.71
C ALA A 345 -18.15 -15.54 -0.54
N CYS A 346 -16.87 -15.85 -0.76
CA CYS A 346 -15.96 -16.35 0.27
C CYS A 346 -15.30 -15.23 1.11
N LEU A 347 -15.62 -13.95 0.86
CA LEU A 347 -15.03 -12.83 1.61
C LEU A 347 -15.23 -12.94 3.14
N PRO A 348 -16.32 -13.49 3.70
CA PRO A 348 -16.44 -13.75 5.14
C PRO A 348 -15.31 -14.60 5.71
N LEU A 349 -14.92 -15.67 5.02
CA LEU A 349 -13.82 -16.56 5.46
C LEU A 349 -12.48 -15.85 5.41
N VAL A 350 -12.28 -15.03 4.38
CA VAL A 350 -11.08 -14.19 4.26
C VAL A 350 -11.03 -13.14 5.37
N ALA A 351 -12.15 -12.47 5.68
CA ALA A 351 -12.24 -11.50 6.78
C ALA A 351 -11.94 -12.14 8.15
N MET A 352 -12.33 -13.39 8.36
CA MET A 352 -11.97 -14.14 9.57
C MET A 352 -10.46 -14.36 9.68
N PHE A 353 -9.78 -14.66 8.57
CA PHE A 353 -8.32 -14.75 8.54
C PHE A 353 -7.66 -13.42 8.91
N TYR A 354 -8.17 -12.29 8.37
CA TYR A 354 -7.66 -10.95 8.68
C TYR A 354 -7.90 -10.58 10.16
N ALA A 355 -9.05 -10.95 10.73
CA ALA A 355 -9.32 -10.77 12.16
C ALA A 355 -8.28 -11.53 13.00
N GLY A 356 -8.00 -12.79 12.66
CA GLY A 356 -6.97 -13.61 13.32
C GLY A 356 -5.58 -13.01 13.20
N ALA A 357 -5.19 -12.52 12.01
CA ALA A 357 -3.90 -11.86 11.79
C ALA A 357 -3.79 -10.55 12.59
N THR A 358 -4.89 -9.81 12.76
CA THR A 358 -4.93 -8.57 13.55
C THR A 358 -4.77 -8.86 15.04
N ILE A 359 -5.44 -9.90 15.55
CA ILE A 359 -5.25 -10.37 16.94
C ILE A 359 -3.81 -10.83 17.15
N TYR A 360 -3.26 -11.62 16.22
CA TYR A 360 -1.88 -12.08 16.26
C TYR A 360 -0.89 -10.91 16.29
N SER A 361 -1.15 -9.84 15.53
CA SER A 361 -0.35 -8.61 15.57
C SER A 361 -0.28 -8.01 16.97
N ALA A 362 -1.42 -7.91 17.67
CA ALA A 362 -1.48 -7.40 19.04
C ALA A 362 -0.74 -8.30 20.03
N VAL A 363 -0.86 -9.61 19.89
CA VAL A 363 -0.12 -10.59 20.72
C VAL A 363 1.39 -10.46 20.51
N GLN A 364 1.85 -10.33 19.25
CA GLN A 364 3.29 -10.14 18.97
C GLN A 364 3.80 -8.82 19.56
N TYR A 365 2.99 -7.76 19.50
CA TYR A 365 3.31 -6.49 20.14
C TYR A 365 3.48 -6.65 21.67
N SER A 366 2.51 -7.30 22.36
CA SER A 366 2.58 -7.56 23.82
C SER A 366 3.81 -8.36 24.23
N LEU A 367 4.31 -9.21 23.32
CA LEU A 367 5.50 -10.03 23.54
C LEU A 367 6.82 -9.30 23.17
N GLY A 368 6.77 -8.00 22.87
CA GLY A 368 7.94 -7.22 22.45
C GLY A 368 8.50 -7.63 21.08
N ARG A 369 7.69 -8.26 20.22
CA ARG A 369 8.09 -8.77 18.90
C ARG A 369 7.37 -8.06 17.74
N GLY A 370 6.65 -6.95 18.01
CA GLY A 370 5.90 -6.21 17.02
C GLY A 370 6.77 -5.50 15.98
N GLY A 371 6.18 -5.15 14.83
CA GLY A 371 6.75 -4.23 13.84
C GLY A 371 8.12 -4.63 13.27
N ARG A 372 8.40 -5.91 13.00
CA ARG A 372 9.69 -6.33 12.42
C ARG A 372 9.77 -6.05 10.92
N TRP A 373 10.84 -5.37 10.50
CA TRP A 373 11.19 -5.20 9.10
C TRP A 373 12.61 -5.74 8.85
N LYS A 374 12.72 -6.75 7.98
CA LYS A 374 14.02 -7.33 7.59
C LYS A 374 14.95 -7.64 8.78
N GLY A 375 14.40 -8.21 9.84
CA GLY A 375 15.14 -8.59 11.05
C GLY A 375 15.29 -7.50 12.11
N ARG A 376 14.98 -6.24 11.82
CA ARG A 376 14.97 -5.14 12.80
C ARG A 376 13.59 -4.96 13.41
N ILE A 377 13.53 -4.76 14.74
CA ILE A 377 12.31 -4.31 15.43
C ILE A 377 12.19 -2.81 15.16
N GLN A 378 11.06 -2.38 14.57
CA GLN A 378 10.81 -0.98 14.24
C GLN A 378 9.84 -0.30 15.20
N ASP A 379 9.21 -1.06 16.11
CA ASP A 379 8.26 -0.48 17.05
C ASP A 379 9.02 0.21 18.19
N LEU A 380 9.23 1.51 18.02
CA LEU A 380 9.99 2.36 18.94
C LEU A 380 9.26 2.60 20.28
N ASN A 381 8.00 2.18 20.39
CA ASN A 381 7.20 2.26 21.62
C ASN A 381 7.33 0.99 22.50
N ILE A 382 7.96 -0.05 22.00
CA ILE A 382 8.30 -1.22 22.81
C ILE A 382 9.57 -0.85 23.60
N ARG A 383 9.39 -0.36 24.82
CA ARG A 383 10.49 -0.30 25.77
C ARG A 383 10.93 -1.73 26.14
N PRO A 384 12.24 -2.00 26.28
CA PRO A 384 12.72 -3.27 26.78
C PRO A 384 12.20 -3.54 28.18
#